data_f5c54cae1efd6b36a8bba8d5a37e62ec
#
_entry.id   f5c54cae1efd6b36a8bba8d5a37e62ec
#
_cell.length_a   1.000
_cell.length_b   1.000
_cell.length_c   1.000
_cell.angle_alpha   90.00
_cell.angle_beta   90.00
_cell.angle_gamma   90.00
#
_symmetry.space_group_name_H-M   'P 1'
#
loop_
_entity.id
_entity.type
_entity.pdbx_description
1 polymer ?
#
loop_
_entity_poly.entity_id
_entity_poly.type
_entity_poly.pdbx_seq_one_letter_code
_entity_poly.pdbx_strand_id
1 'polypeptide(L)'
;FITAKQCANIFYKNRKLPLIMAQKKLKLLYDNGVVKRVQDKYTKEYVYSYEGIVPNNHKLYMMNLYSYLFNRYDIVYFKLEECWNLSKRRNDAHIIIEKDDCLVGMLVEIDINHKTNRAKTQSIYESGEVQHWYKSNFGNEYFPSFIIVNANGRCNIETDLYEVIAIDYDFNGLSELLWLAIHITNDDMKNT
;
A
#
# COMPACT_ATOMS: atom_id res chain seq x y z
N PHE A 1 12.98 -6.34 4.57
CA PHE A 1 13.89 -5.52 3.73
C PHE A 1 13.47 -4.07 3.77
N ILE A 2 14.43 -3.16 3.57
CA ILE A 2 14.20 -1.72 3.62
C ILE A 2 15.30 -0.97 2.86
N THR A 3 14.98 0.13 2.19
CA THR A 3 15.96 1.09 1.67
C THR A 3 16.29 2.17 2.70
N ALA A 4 17.34 2.93 2.47
CA ALA A 4 17.68 4.04 3.36
C ALA A 4 16.60 5.13 3.40
N LYS A 5 15.93 5.40 2.28
CA LYS A 5 14.81 6.35 2.21
C LYS A 5 13.61 5.87 3.02
N GLN A 6 13.20 4.61 2.83
CA GLN A 6 12.11 4.01 3.60
C GLN A 6 12.42 4.02 5.10
N CYS A 7 13.65 3.63 5.48
CA CYS A 7 14.11 3.65 6.87
C CYS A 7 14.07 5.08 7.47
N ALA A 8 14.50 6.08 6.69
CA ALA A 8 14.43 7.48 7.08
C ALA A 8 12.99 7.92 7.34
N ASN A 9 12.10 7.59 6.42
CA ASN A 9 10.69 7.97 6.49
C ASN A 9 9.97 7.29 7.66
N ILE A 10 10.24 6.03 7.93
CA ILE A 10 9.54 5.26 8.98
C ILE A 10 10.10 5.58 10.37
N PHE A 11 11.43 5.58 10.54
CA PHE A 11 12.04 5.62 11.87
C PHE A 11 12.69 6.96 12.24
N TYR A 12 12.91 7.85 11.28
CA TYR A 12 13.66 9.10 11.50
C TYR A 12 12.94 10.34 10.97
N LYS A 13 11.66 10.27 10.59
CA LYS A 13 10.90 11.38 9.97
C LYS A 13 11.02 12.70 10.74
N ASN A 14 11.07 12.65 12.07
CA ASN A 14 11.10 13.83 12.95
C ASN A 14 12.53 14.26 13.33
N ARG A 15 13.56 13.72 12.69
CA ARG A 15 14.96 14.06 12.96
C ARG A 15 15.48 15.11 11.98
N LYS A 16 16.48 15.89 12.41
CA LYS A 16 17.08 16.97 11.58
C LYS A 16 17.70 16.46 10.28
N LEU A 17 18.25 15.23 10.26
CA LEU A 17 18.93 14.63 9.11
C LEU A 17 18.51 13.16 8.95
N PRO A 18 17.22 12.90 8.63
CA PRO A 18 16.64 11.54 8.69
C PRO A 18 17.36 10.55 7.78
N LEU A 19 17.68 10.93 6.54
CA LEU A 19 18.34 10.05 5.59
C LEU A 19 19.78 9.67 6.05
N ILE A 20 20.54 10.63 6.55
CA ILE A 20 21.89 10.38 7.06
C ILE A 20 21.86 9.45 8.27
N MET A 21 20.90 9.63 9.18
CA MET A 21 20.73 8.75 10.33
C MET A 21 20.35 7.34 9.91
N ALA A 22 19.42 7.18 8.98
CA ALA A 22 19.04 5.89 8.42
C ALA A 22 20.24 5.19 7.75
N GLN A 23 21.01 5.91 6.91
CA GLN A 23 22.19 5.38 6.24
C GLN A 23 23.25 4.91 7.26
N LYS A 24 23.56 5.72 8.28
CA LYS A 24 24.50 5.35 9.35
C LYS A 24 24.03 4.10 10.11
N LYS A 25 22.75 4.03 10.46
CA LYS A 25 22.19 2.88 11.18
C LYS A 25 22.22 1.60 10.35
N LEU A 26 21.78 1.68 9.09
CA LEU A 26 21.78 0.53 8.18
C LEU A 26 23.19 0.07 7.84
N LYS A 27 24.14 1.01 7.67
CA LYS A 27 25.56 0.67 7.50
C LYS A 27 26.11 -0.06 8.74
N LEU A 28 25.84 0.44 9.94
CA LEU A 28 26.27 -0.20 11.19
C LEU A 28 25.69 -1.63 11.31
N LEU A 29 24.42 -1.84 10.98
CA LEU A 29 23.80 -3.17 11.01
C LEU A 29 24.43 -4.11 9.97
N TYR A 30 24.77 -3.60 8.79
CA TYR A 30 25.47 -4.35 7.76
C TYR A 30 26.90 -4.70 8.18
N ASP A 31 27.67 -3.74 8.69
CA ASP A 31 29.07 -3.95 9.12
C ASP A 31 29.14 -4.97 10.28
N ASN A 32 28.12 -5.03 11.13
CA ASN A 32 27.98 -6.02 12.21
C ASN A 32 27.35 -7.37 11.76
N GLY A 33 27.09 -7.55 10.47
CA GLY A 33 26.52 -8.80 9.94
C GLY A 33 25.06 -9.07 10.30
N VAL A 34 24.35 -8.09 10.90
CA VAL A 34 22.93 -8.23 11.28
C VAL A 34 22.02 -8.23 10.07
N VAL A 35 22.38 -7.44 9.05
CA VAL A 35 21.65 -7.39 7.78
C VAL A 35 22.61 -7.60 6.60
N LYS A 36 22.09 -8.13 5.52
CA LYS A 36 22.77 -8.18 4.23
C LYS A 36 22.26 -7.01 3.37
N ARG A 37 23.06 -6.60 2.38
CA ARG A 37 22.64 -5.58 1.42
C ARG A 37 22.87 -6.01 -0.01
N VAL A 38 21.96 -5.62 -0.88
CA VAL A 38 22.05 -5.80 -2.32
C VAL A 38 21.74 -4.47 -2.99
N GLN A 39 22.47 -4.13 -4.05
CA GLN A 39 22.15 -2.95 -4.84
C GLN A 39 21.02 -3.29 -5.83
N ASP A 40 19.94 -2.52 -5.77
CA ASP A 40 18.89 -2.63 -6.76
C ASP A 40 19.40 -2.24 -8.16
N LYS A 41 19.04 -3.05 -9.16
CA LYS A 41 19.56 -2.89 -10.53
C LYS A 41 19.04 -1.61 -11.22
N TYR A 42 17.85 -1.17 -10.87
CA TYR A 42 17.16 -0.05 -11.54
C TYR A 42 17.40 1.27 -10.78
N THR A 43 17.10 1.31 -9.50
CA THR A 43 17.25 2.53 -8.69
C THR A 43 18.68 2.80 -8.25
N LYS A 44 19.56 1.78 -8.31
CA LYS A 44 20.93 1.82 -7.77
C LYS A 44 20.99 2.06 -6.26
N GLU A 45 19.87 2.05 -5.57
CA GLU A 45 19.81 2.13 -4.11
C GLU A 45 20.19 0.79 -3.46
N TYR A 46 20.72 0.84 -2.27
CA TYR A 46 20.93 -0.36 -1.47
C TYR A 46 19.64 -0.76 -0.76
N VAL A 47 19.27 -2.04 -0.92
CA VAL A 47 18.21 -2.70 -0.16
C VAL A 47 18.85 -3.57 0.91
N TYR A 48 18.43 -3.39 2.13
CA TYR A 48 18.91 -4.13 3.31
C TYR A 48 17.87 -5.15 3.73
N SER A 49 18.28 -6.37 4.03
CA SER A 49 17.40 -7.45 4.49
C SER A 49 18.08 -8.31 5.54
N TYR A 50 17.31 -8.86 6.48
CA TYR A 50 17.81 -9.71 7.54
C TYR A 50 18.41 -11.02 7.00
N GLU A 51 17.71 -11.68 6.08
CA GLU A 51 18.11 -13.00 5.55
C GLU A 51 18.85 -12.95 4.21
N GLY A 52 19.17 -11.76 3.70
CA GLY A 52 19.78 -11.60 2.37
C GLY A 52 18.80 -11.88 1.21
N ILE A 53 17.50 -11.92 1.49
CA ILE A 53 16.47 -12.02 0.47
C ILE A 53 16.49 -10.75 -0.35
N VAL A 54 16.64 -10.89 -1.67
CA VAL A 54 16.46 -9.78 -2.61
C VAL A 54 14.97 -9.65 -2.86
N PRO A 55 14.32 -8.56 -2.42
CA PRO A 55 12.92 -8.36 -2.74
C PRO A 55 12.78 -8.17 -4.26
N ASN A 56 11.71 -8.70 -4.84
CA ASN A 56 11.33 -8.33 -6.19
C ASN A 56 10.80 -6.89 -6.22
N ASN A 57 10.71 -6.29 -7.41
CA ASN A 57 10.25 -4.91 -7.57
C ASN A 57 8.86 -4.68 -6.98
N HIS A 58 7.97 -5.66 -7.07
CA HIS A 58 6.64 -5.62 -6.45
C HIS A 58 6.71 -5.27 -4.96
N LYS A 59 7.51 -6.00 -4.21
CA LYS A 59 7.70 -5.78 -2.77
C LYS A 59 8.36 -4.45 -2.47
N LEU A 60 9.28 -3.98 -3.33
CA LEU A 60 9.92 -2.67 -3.16
C LEU A 60 8.91 -1.53 -3.33
N TYR A 61 8.07 -1.56 -4.36
CA TYR A 61 7.02 -0.56 -4.56
C TYR A 61 5.97 -0.60 -3.45
N MET A 62 5.61 -1.80 -2.99
CA MET A 62 4.72 -1.93 -1.84
C MET A 62 5.29 -1.28 -0.57
N MET A 63 6.59 -1.48 -0.30
CA MET A 63 7.24 -0.81 0.83
C MET A 63 7.40 0.70 0.64
N ASN A 64 7.51 1.19 -0.60
CA ASN A 64 7.45 2.62 -0.89
C ASN A 64 6.06 3.19 -0.54
N LEU A 65 4.99 2.52 -0.97
CA LEU A 65 3.62 2.91 -0.62
C LEU A 65 3.39 2.89 0.90
N TYR A 66 3.80 1.80 1.57
CA TYR A 66 3.73 1.73 3.02
C TYR A 66 4.44 2.90 3.70
N SER A 67 5.68 3.18 3.28
CA SER A 67 6.48 4.30 3.81
C SER A 67 5.84 5.67 3.53
N TYR A 68 5.22 5.83 2.37
CA TYR A 68 4.49 7.04 1.99
C TYR A 68 3.27 7.27 2.90
N LEU A 69 2.46 6.23 3.10
CA LEU A 69 1.26 6.28 3.95
C LEU A 69 1.64 6.48 5.43
N PHE A 70 2.61 5.73 5.94
CA PHE A 70 3.09 5.80 7.33
C PHE A 70 3.56 7.21 7.74
N ASN A 71 4.05 7.98 6.78
CA ASN A 71 4.46 9.37 7.04
C ASN A 71 3.30 10.34 7.20
N ARG A 72 2.11 9.99 6.72
CA ARG A 72 0.97 10.90 6.58
C ARG A 72 -0.23 10.51 7.43
N TYR A 73 -0.39 9.22 7.68
CA TYR A 73 -1.58 8.64 8.30
C TYR A 73 -1.20 7.61 9.35
N ASP A 74 -2.10 7.33 10.26
CA ASP A 74 -2.00 6.18 11.15
C ASP A 74 -2.48 4.94 10.40
N ILE A 75 -1.60 3.93 10.28
CA ILE A 75 -1.92 2.67 9.62
C ILE A 75 -2.54 1.73 10.66
N VAL A 76 -3.85 1.52 10.54
CA VAL A 76 -4.64 0.66 11.44
C VAL A 76 -4.51 -0.81 11.06
N TYR A 77 -4.42 -1.10 9.76
CA TYR A 77 -4.29 -2.46 9.25
C TYR A 77 -3.38 -2.49 8.04
N PHE A 78 -2.51 -3.51 7.98
CA PHE A 78 -1.64 -3.74 6.83
C PHE A 78 -1.36 -5.23 6.69
N LYS A 79 -1.84 -5.84 5.60
CA LYS A 79 -1.58 -7.23 5.29
C LYS A 79 -1.13 -7.37 3.83
N LEU A 80 0.02 -7.98 3.64
CA LEU A 80 0.53 -8.32 2.31
C LEU A 80 -0.14 -9.60 1.82
N GLU A 81 -0.32 -9.66 0.50
CA GLU A 81 -0.82 -10.86 -0.19
C GLU A 81 -2.13 -11.39 0.42
N GLU A 82 -3.09 -10.47 0.72
CA GLU A 82 -4.40 -10.83 1.26
C GLU A 82 -5.16 -11.72 0.28
N CYS A 83 -5.54 -12.92 0.76
CA CYS A 83 -6.23 -13.92 -0.03
C CYS A 83 -7.73 -13.91 0.29
N TRP A 84 -8.55 -13.84 -0.74
CA TRP A 84 -10.00 -13.92 -0.68
C TRP A 84 -10.43 -15.31 -1.19
N ASN A 85 -10.84 -16.17 -0.27
CA ASN A 85 -11.02 -17.61 -0.54
C ASN A 85 -12.18 -17.89 -1.50
N LEU A 86 -13.29 -17.14 -1.39
CA LEU A 86 -14.46 -17.33 -2.25
C LEU A 86 -14.18 -16.93 -3.69
N SER A 87 -13.53 -15.79 -3.89
CA SER A 87 -13.13 -15.34 -5.23
C SER A 87 -11.91 -16.09 -5.78
N LYS A 88 -11.17 -16.80 -4.92
CA LYS A 88 -9.86 -17.40 -5.25
C LYS A 88 -8.86 -16.37 -5.80
N ARG A 89 -8.95 -15.13 -5.34
CA ARG A 89 -8.10 -14.01 -5.73
C ARG A 89 -7.26 -13.52 -4.57
N ARG A 90 -6.20 -12.83 -4.91
CA ARG A 90 -5.27 -12.24 -3.94
C ARG A 90 -4.93 -10.82 -4.37
N ASN A 91 -4.95 -9.90 -3.41
CA ASN A 91 -4.40 -8.56 -3.57
C ASN A 91 -2.95 -8.52 -3.10
N ASP A 92 -2.16 -7.60 -3.65
CA ASP A 92 -0.78 -7.39 -3.20
C ASP A 92 -0.72 -6.85 -1.78
N ALA A 93 -1.67 -6.00 -1.40
CA ALA A 93 -1.92 -5.65 -0.01
C ALA A 93 -3.38 -5.25 0.25
N HIS A 94 -3.78 -5.38 1.51
CA HIS A 94 -4.95 -4.78 2.10
C HIS A 94 -4.47 -3.80 3.18
N ILE A 95 -4.85 -2.52 3.06
CA ILE A 95 -4.39 -1.43 3.93
C ILE A 95 -5.60 -0.68 4.45
N ILE A 96 -5.61 -0.36 5.74
CA ILE A 96 -6.57 0.57 6.34
C ILE A 96 -5.77 1.64 7.05
N ILE A 97 -6.07 2.88 6.75
CA ILE A 97 -5.51 4.05 7.40
C ILE A 97 -6.59 4.80 8.16
N GLU A 98 -6.18 5.51 9.20
CA GLU A 98 -7.02 6.51 9.85
C GLU A 98 -6.68 7.91 9.32
N LYS A 99 -7.70 8.65 8.93
CA LYS A 99 -7.60 10.03 8.45
C LYS A 99 -8.83 10.80 8.91
N ASP A 100 -8.62 11.90 9.63
CA ASP A 100 -9.69 12.80 10.09
C ASP A 100 -10.82 12.04 10.84
N ASP A 101 -10.43 11.14 11.76
CA ASP A 101 -11.32 10.25 12.54
C ASP A 101 -12.14 9.27 11.67
N CYS A 102 -11.77 9.07 10.41
CA CYS A 102 -12.39 8.12 9.49
C CYS A 102 -11.41 7.01 9.09
N LEU A 103 -11.93 5.79 8.95
CA LEU A 103 -11.16 4.66 8.42
C LEU A 103 -11.29 4.62 6.89
N VAL A 104 -10.17 4.59 6.19
CA VAL A 104 -10.11 4.47 4.73
C VAL A 104 -9.44 3.16 4.36
N GLY A 105 -10.21 2.25 3.79
CA GLY A 105 -9.73 0.96 3.32
C GLY A 105 -9.24 1.01 1.87
N MET A 106 -8.21 0.22 1.55
CA MET A 106 -7.61 0.12 0.23
C MET A 106 -7.23 -1.33 -0.09
N LEU A 107 -7.65 -1.84 -1.24
CA LEU A 107 -7.12 -3.05 -1.85
C LEU A 107 -6.07 -2.65 -2.90
N VAL A 108 -4.81 -2.99 -2.66
CA VAL A 108 -3.70 -2.50 -3.48
C VAL A 108 -3.21 -3.55 -4.47
N GLU A 109 -2.94 -3.10 -5.70
CA GLU A 109 -2.31 -3.84 -6.77
C GLU A 109 -1.11 -3.06 -7.32
N ILE A 110 0.03 -3.72 -7.46
CA ILE A 110 1.25 -3.14 -8.05
C ILE A 110 1.47 -3.71 -9.46
N ASP A 111 1.11 -2.95 -10.47
CA ASP A 111 1.21 -3.35 -11.86
C ASP A 111 2.59 -2.98 -12.44
N ILE A 112 3.50 -3.96 -12.57
CA ILE A 112 4.84 -3.77 -13.16
C ILE A 112 4.86 -4.36 -14.58
N ASN A 113 4.66 -5.67 -14.69
CA ASN A 113 4.72 -6.41 -15.95
C ASN A 113 3.34 -6.91 -16.39
N HIS A 114 2.41 -7.06 -15.47
CA HIS A 114 1.05 -7.51 -15.70
C HIS A 114 0.09 -6.44 -15.23
N LYS A 115 -0.97 -6.22 -16.01
CA LYS A 115 -2.01 -5.26 -15.66
C LYS A 115 -3.13 -5.96 -14.91
N THR A 116 -3.53 -5.37 -13.80
CA THR A 116 -4.77 -5.72 -13.12
C THR A 116 -5.94 -5.47 -14.06
N ASN A 117 -6.85 -6.41 -14.14
CA ASN A 117 -7.99 -6.34 -15.03
C ASN A 117 -9.32 -6.36 -14.26
N ARG A 118 -10.38 -5.91 -14.96
CA ARG A 118 -11.74 -5.86 -14.41
C ARG A 118 -12.21 -7.22 -13.88
N ALA A 119 -11.90 -8.32 -14.54
CA ALA A 119 -12.35 -9.65 -14.11
C ALA A 119 -11.81 -10.03 -12.72
N LYS A 120 -10.57 -9.62 -12.39
CA LYS A 120 -10.01 -9.83 -11.05
C LYS A 120 -10.75 -8.99 -9.99
N THR A 121 -10.86 -7.69 -10.21
CA THR A 121 -11.47 -6.76 -9.25
C THR A 121 -12.96 -7.04 -9.06
N GLN A 122 -13.68 -7.32 -10.15
CA GLN A 122 -15.09 -7.69 -10.12
C GLN A 122 -15.33 -9.01 -9.38
N SER A 123 -14.50 -10.04 -9.61
CA SER A 123 -14.60 -11.33 -8.90
C SER A 123 -14.43 -11.16 -7.37
N ILE A 124 -13.55 -10.26 -6.92
CA ILE A 124 -13.37 -9.95 -5.50
C ILE A 124 -14.62 -9.25 -4.96
N TYR A 125 -15.14 -8.24 -5.66
CA TYR A 125 -16.34 -7.52 -5.27
C TYR A 125 -17.57 -8.43 -5.17
N GLU A 126 -17.85 -9.22 -6.23
CA GLU A 126 -19.02 -10.10 -6.33
C GLU A 126 -18.98 -11.25 -5.32
N SER A 127 -17.82 -11.62 -4.80
CA SER A 127 -17.71 -12.66 -3.78
C SER A 127 -18.36 -12.25 -2.45
N GLY A 128 -18.53 -10.96 -2.17
CA GLY A 128 -19.03 -10.44 -0.90
C GLY A 128 -18.10 -10.65 0.30
N GLU A 129 -16.95 -11.31 0.08
CA GLU A 129 -16.05 -11.71 1.17
C GLU A 129 -15.41 -10.50 1.85
N VAL A 130 -15.02 -9.49 1.06
CA VAL A 130 -14.44 -8.24 1.56
C VAL A 130 -15.46 -7.48 2.40
N GLN A 131 -16.69 -7.32 1.90
CA GLN A 131 -17.77 -6.61 2.59
C GLN A 131 -18.10 -7.30 3.93
N HIS A 132 -18.17 -8.64 3.90
CA HIS A 132 -18.39 -9.43 5.13
C HIS A 132 -17.22 -9.27 6.12
N TRP A 133 -15.97 -9.23 5.63
CA TRP A 133 -14.80 -8.98 6.48
C TRP A 133 -14.89 -7.62 7.17
N TYR A 134 -15.25 -6.55 6.43
CA TYR A 134 -15.45 -5.21 7.01
C TYR A 134 -16.58 -5.19 8.04
N LYS A 135 -17.71 -5.81 7.72
CA LYS A 135 -18.84 -5.94 8.67
C LYS A 135 -18.43 -6.63 9.96
N SER A 136 -17.66 -7.69 9.86
CA SER A 136 -17.22 -8.47 11.02
C SER A 136 -16.20 -7.74 11.90
N ASN A 137 -15.36 -6.89 11.33
CA ASN A 137 -14.28 -6.19 12.05
C ASN A 137 -14.65 -4.77 12.48
N PHE A 138 -15.55 -4.09 11.75
CA PHE A 138 -15.88 -2.67 11.96
C PHE A 138 -17.39 -2.41 12.09
N GLY A 139 -18.23 -3.42 11.95
CA GLY A 139 -19.68 -3.33 12.15
C GLY A 139 -20.47 -2.94 10.90
N ASN A 140 -19.85 -2.39 9.86
CA ASN A 140 -20.51 -1.93 8.65
C ASN A 140 -20.03 -2.70 7.42
N GLU A 141 -20.95 -3.02 6.51
CA GLU A 141 -20.59 -3.52 5.19
C GLU A 141 -19.95 -2.38 4.39
N TYR A 142 -18.72 -2.60 3.95
CA TYR A 142 -17.97 -1.63 3.17
C TYR A 142 -17.10 -2.36 2.15
N PHE A 143 -16.97 -1.80 0.96
CA PHE A 143 -16.03 -2.28 -0.02
C PHE A 143 -14.98 -1.18 -0.30
N PRO A 144 -13.70 -1.44 0.00
CA PRO A 144 -12.64 -0.44 -0.13
C PRO A 144 -12.30 -0.16 -1.60
N SER A 145 -11.73 1.00 -1.86
CA SER A 145 -11.24 1.36 -3.19
C SER A 145 -10.10 0.44 -3.63
N PHE A 146 -10.06 0.07 -4.89
CA PHE A 146 -8.88 -0.53 -5.49
C PHE A 146 -7.85 0.56 -5.82
N ILE A 147 -6.64 0.42 -5.30
CA ILE A 147 -5.51 1.30 -5.64
C ILE A 147 -4.57 0.53 -6.56
N ILE A 148 -4.51 0.95 -7.83
CA ILE A 148 -3.63 0.36 -8.83
C ILE A 148 -2.40 1.25 -9.01
N VAL A 149 -1.25 0.76 -8.59
CA VAL A 149 0.02 1.48 -8.68
C VAL A 149 0.78 1.00 -9.92
N ASN A 150 1.05 1.90 -10.87
CA ASN A 150 1.79 1.58 -12.09
C ASN A 150 2.59 2.78 -12.62
N ALA A 151 3.36 2.58 -13.69
CA ALA A 151 4.31 3.58 -14.18
C ALA A 151 3.65 4.89 -14.67
N ASN A 152 2.40 4.87 -15.09
CA ASN A 152 1.74 6.03 -15.71
C ASN A 152 0.49 6.54 -14.98
N GLY A 153 0.15 5.94 -13.83
CA GLY A 153 -1.01 6.34 -13.03
C GLY A 153 -2.35 6.17 -13.77
N ARG A 154 -2.48 5.19 -14.66
CA ARG A 154 -3.70 4.98 -15.45
C ARG A 154 -4.13 3.53 -15.44
N CYS A 155 -5.42 3.29 -15.42
CA CYS A 155 -6.02 1.97 -15.63
C CYS A 155 -7.20 2.05 -16.60
N ASN A 156 -7.60 0.91 -17.14
CA ASN A 156 -8.73 0.78 -18.06
C ASN A 156 -9.89 0.01 -17.41
N ILE A 157 -10.03 0.09 -16.09
CA ILE A 157 -11.12 -0.55 -15.37
C ILE A 157 -12.19 0.51 -15.14
N GLU A 158 -13.30 0.37 -15.88
CA GLU A 158 -14.47 1.22 -15.74
C GLU A 158 -15.60 0.42 -15.09
N THR A 159 -16.11 0.90 -13.97
CA THR A 159 -17.19 0.25 -13.21
C THR A 159 -17.88 1.25 -12.29
N ASP A 160 -19.19 1.10 -12.13
CA ASP A 160 -20.02 1.88 -11.19
C ASP A 160 -20.25 1.11 -9.87
N LEU A 161 -19.67 -0.10 -9.72
CA LEU A 161 -19.91 -0.98 -8.58
C LEU A 161 -18.95 -0.71 -7.41
N TYR A 162 -17.76 -0.23 -7.68
CA TYR A 162 -16.71 0.05 -6.70
C TYR A 162 -15.71 1.05 -7.29
N GLU A 163 -15.00 1.73 -6.42
CA GLU A 163 -14.02 2.72 -6.82
C GLU A 163 -12.69 2.08 -7.24
N VAL A 164 -12.10 2.57 -8.33
CA VAL A 164 -10.78 2.19 -8.81
C VAL A 164 -9.94 3.44 -9.04
N ILE A 165 -8.86 3.57 -8.30
CA ILE A 165 -7.93 4.68 -8.35
C ILE A 165 -6.59 4.19 -8.90
N ALA A 166 -6.11 4.79 -9.99
CA ALA A 166 -4.78 4.50 -10.52
C ALA A 166 -3.81 5.63 -10.19
N ILE A 167 -2.64 5.27 -9.69
CA ILE A 167 -1.59 6.22 -9.30
C ILE A 167 -0.23 5.77 -9.84
N ASP A 168 0.69 6.71 -9.99
CA ASP A 168 2.06 6.42 -10.39
C ASP A 168 2.91 5.88 -9.21
N TYR A 169 4.15 5.49 -9.50
CA TYR A 169 5.07 4.98 -8.48
C TYR A 169 5.59 6.04 -7.50
N ASP A 170 5.35 7.32 -7.76
CA ASP A 170 5.69 8.43 -6.87
C ASP A 170 4.50 8.81 -5.97
N PHE A 171 3.33 8.15 -6.17
CA PHE A 171 2.08 8.33 -5.41
C PHE A 171 1.51 9.75 -5.51
N ASN A 172 1.76 10.42 -6.65
CA ASN A 172 1.22 11.74 -6.92
C ASN A 172 -0.31 11.72 -6.91
N GLY A 173 -0.91 12.66 -6.18
CA GLY A 173 -2.36 12.79 -6.07
C GLY A 173 -3.04 11.80 -5.12
N LEU A 174 -2.33 10.81 -4.53
CA LEU A 174 -2.97 9.83 -3.66
C LEU A 174 -3.66 10.47 -2.45
N SER A 175 -3.05 11.48 -1.84
CA SER A 175 -3.64 12.16 -0.68
C SER A 175 -4.96 12.87 -1.00
N GLU A 176 -5.06 13.48 -2.17
CA GLU A 176 -6.27 14.16 -2.67
C GLU A 176 -7.36 13.14 -3.02
N LEU A 177 -7.00 12.04 -3.66
CA LEU A 177 -7.92 10.97 -4.01
C LEU A 177 -8.49 10.26 -2.78
N LEU A 178 -7.64 9.99 -1.78
CA LEU A 178 -8.10 9.44 -0.50
C LEU A 178 -9.02 10.41 0.26
N TRP A 179 -8.87 11.73 0.05
CA TRP A 179 -9.78 12.72 0.63
C TRP A 179 -11.17 12.67 -0.02
N LEU A 180 -11.25 12.47 -1.32
CA LEU A 180 -12.54 12.30 -2.04
C LEU A 180 -13.25 11.02 -1.59
N ALA A 181 -12.54 9.92 -1.41
CA ALA A 181 -13.10 8.65 -0.94
C ALA A 181 -13.76 8.76 0.46
N ILE A 182 -13.23 9.58 1.37
CA ILE A 182 -13.83 9.81 2.69
C ILE A 182 -15.17 10.55 2.59
N HIS A 183 -15.28 11.53 1.71
CA HIS A 183 -16.52 12.32 1.56
C HIS A 183 -17.68 11.50 1.05
N ILE A 184 -17.43 10.54 0.18
CA ILE A 184 -18.45 9.62 -0.33
C ILE A 184 -18.99 8.74 0.82
N THR A 185 -18.12 8.22 1.68
CA THR A 185 -18.54 7.35 2.81
C THR A 185 -19.29 8.08 3.91
N ASN A 186 -19.02 9.36 4.16
CA ASN A 186 -19.72 10.15 5.19
C ASN A 186 -21.12 10.61 4.76
N ASP A 187 -21.37 10.82 3.48
CA ASP A 187 -22.70 11.17 2.97
C ASP A 187 -23.65 9.95 2.97
N ASP A 188 -23.14 8.75 2.71
CA ASP A 188 -23.90 7.50 2.80
C ASP A 188 -24.29 7.15 4.25
N MET A 189 -23.46 7.50 5.23
CA MET A 189 -23.75 7.24 6.66
C MET A 189 -24.74 8.24 7.29
N LYS A 190 -24.98 9.39 6.68
CA LYS A 190 -25.97 10.38 7.17
C LYS A 190 -27.39 10.12 6.66
N ASN A 191 -27.56 9.24 5.69
CA ASN A 191 -28.85 8.91 5.08
C ASN A 191 -29.43 7.54 5.50
N THR A 192 -28.83 6.89 6.48
CA THR A 192 -29.33 5.69 7.18
C THR A 192 -29.64 5.98 8.64
#